data_93395988d7ce94b3235c8205316f70a1
#
_entry.id   93395988d7ce94b3235c8205316f70a1
#
_cell.length_a   1.000
_cell.length_b   1.000
_cell.length_c   1.000
_cell.angle_alpha   90.00
_cell.angle_beta   90.00
_cell.angle_gamma   90.00
#
_symmetry.space_group_name_H-M   'P 1'
#
loop_
_entity.id
_entity.type
_entity.pdbx_description
1 polymer ?
#
loop_
_entity_poly.entity_id
_entity_poly.type
_entity_poly.pdbx_seq_one_letter_code
_entity_poly.pdbx_strand_id
1 'polypeptide(L)'
;MFEYELTLPSESDAEALIHVENECFSIPLTVEQISAQIRDERFILICARNSKQELVAYAGMYYVLDEGYITNVAVLPEARRLHAADALMEKLEQMSVEKGLSFISLEVRESNTPAISLYEKHGYKTAGIRKDYYQAPKENALIMTKKLSEEKN
;
A
#
# COMPACT_ATOMS: atom_id res chain seq x y z
N MET A 1 -2.39 19.44 1.91
CA MET A 1 -1.87 19.20 0.55
C MET A 1 -0.49 18.60 0.61
N PHE A 2 -0.26 17.57 -0.19
CA PHE A 2 1.01 16.85 -0.15
C PHE A 2 1.82 17.18 -1.39
N GLU A 3 3.14 17.35 -1.21
CA GLU A 3 4.02 17.83 -2.27
C GLU A 3 4.71 16.66 -3.00
N TYR A 4 3.91 15.70 -3.42
CA TYR A 4 4.43 14.55 -4.16
C TYR A 4 3.71 14.44 -5.49
N GLU A 5 4.47 14.09 -6.51
CA GLU A 5 3.86 13.69 -7.76
C GLU A 5 3.55 12.20 -7.68
N LEU A 6 2.27 11.85 -7.85
CA LEU A 6 1.83 10.46 -7.78
C LEU A 6 1.67 9.94 -9.20
N THR A 7 2.37 8.85 -9.51
CA THR A 7 2.40 8.30 -10.86
C THR A 7 2.17 6.81 -10.83
N LEU A 8 1.66 6.29 -11.94
CA LEU A 8 1.63 4.85 -12.15
C LEU A 8 2.98 4.43 -12.71
N PRO A 9 3.58 3.35 -12.20
CA PRO A 9 4.90 2.96 -12.68
C PRO A 9 4.85 2.31 -14.05
N SER A 10 5.93 2.48 -14.80
CA SER A 10 6.21 1.67 -15.97
C SER A 10 7.30 0.67 -15.60
N GLU A 11 7.62 -0.24 -16.53
CA GLU A 11 8.63 -1.24 -16.21
C GLU A 11 10.02 -0.62 -16.02
N SER A 12 10.24 0.58 -16.57
CA SER A 12 11.51 1.27 -16.33
C SER A 12 11.67 1.73 -14.88
N ASP A 13 10.58 1.71 -14.09
CA ASP A 13 10.64 2.07 -12.67
C ASP A 13 10.97 0.89 -11.77
N ALA A 14 11.11 -0.32 -12.33
CA ALA A 14 11.24 -1.51 -11.51
C ALA A 14 12.44 -1.45 -10.57
N GLU A 15 13.59 -0.95 -11.05
CA GLU A 15 14.78 -0.90 -10.20
C GLU A 15 14.61 0.09 -9.05
N ALA A 16 13.96 1.23 -9.30
CA ALA A 16 13.71 2.20 -8.23
C ALA A 16 12.73 1.61 -7.22
N LEU A 17 11.73 0.86 -7.66
CA LEU A 17 10.80 0.20 -6.76
C LEU A 17 11.49 -0.86 -5.92
N ILE A 18 12.42 -1.62 -6.51
CA ILE A 18 13.17 -2.62 -5.78
C ILE A 18 14.06 -1.96 -4.73
N HIS A 19 14.63 -0.79 -5.05
CA HIS A 19 15.40 -0.06 -4.04
C HIS A 19 14.53 0.25 -2.81
N VAL A 20 13.29 0.72 -3.03
CA VAL A 20 12.38 0.99 -1.93
C VAL A 20 12.08 -0.29 -1.16
N GLU A 21 11.82 -1.40 -1.88
CA GLU A 21 11.57 -2.69 -1.23
C GLU A 21 12.73 -3.14 -0.37
N ASN A 22 13.96 -3.02 -0.89
CA ASN A 22 15.14 -3.45 -0.16
C ASN A 22 15.37 -2.62 1.10
N GLU A 23 15.03 -1.34 1.06
CA GLU A 23 15.19 -0.47 2.22
C GLU A 23 14.09 -0.66 3.27
N CYS A 24 12.94 -1.19 2.86
CA CYS A 24 11.78 -1.24 3.75
C CYS A 24 11.47 -2.63 4.29
N PHE A 25 11.85 -3.69 3.59
CA PHE A 25 11.42 -5.04 3.96
C PHE A 25 12.59 -5.99 4.06
N SER A 26 12.52 -6.91 5.02
CA SER A 26 13.54 -7.95 5.18
C SER A 26 13.46 -9.01 4.09
N ILE A 27 12.27 -9.20 3.51
CA ILE A 27 12.08 -10.13 2.38
C ILE A 27 11.43 -9.32 1.27
N PRO A 28 12.26 -8.57 0.50
CA PRO A 28 11.70 -7.70 -0.55
C PRO A 28 11.26 -8.51 -1.76
N LEU A 29 10.39 -7.90 -2.56
CA LEU A 29 10.02 -8.47 -3.85
C LEU A 29 11.22 -8.45 -4.78
N THR A 30 11.24 -9.39 -5.72
CA THR A 30 12.27 -9.42 -6.76
C THR A 30 11.85 -8.52 -7.92
N VAL A 31 12.82 -8.22 -8.81
CA VAL A 31 12.53 -7.45 -10.00
C VAL A 31 11.45 -8.15 -10.84
N GLU A 32 11.54 -9.47 -10.96
CA GLU A 32 10.54 -10.23 -11.73
C GLU A 32 9.16 -10.09 -11.13
N GLN A 33 9.06 -10.14 -9.78
CA GLN A 33 7.77 -10.03 -9.12
C GLN A 33 7.16 -8.64 -9.30
N ILE A 34 7.96 -7.60 -9.13
CA ILE A 34 7.43 -6.24 -9.26
C ILE A 34 7.05 -5.96 -10.72
N SER A 35 7.85 -6.44 -11.67
CA SER A 35 7.54 -6.27 -13.08
C SER A 35 6.24 -6.97 -13.46
N ALA A 36 6.02 -8.17 -12.89
CA ALA A 36 4.78 -8.89 -13.13
C ALA A 36 3.58 -8.11 -12.61
N GLN A 37 3.72 -7.49 -11.43
CA GLN A 37 2.63 -6.68 -10.88
C GLN A 37 2.36 -5.45 -11.74
N ILE A 38 3.41 -4.82 -12.25
CA ILE A 38 3.23 -3.64 -13.12
C ILE A 38 2.40 -4.01 -14.35
N ARG A 39 2.60 -5.20 -14.89
CA ARG A 39 1.89 -5.64 -16.10
C ARG A 39 0.50 -6.21 -15.81
N ASP A 40 0.19 -6.53 -14.56
CA ASP A 40 -1.07 -7.22 -14.22
C ASP A 40 -2.18 -6.20 -13.98
N GLU A 41 -3.25 -6.30 -14.76
CA GLU A 41 -4.35 -5.35 -14.69
C GLU A 41 -5.08 -5.39 -13.35
N ARG A 42 -4.93 -6.47 -12.58
CA ARG A 42 -5.58 -6.57 -11.27
C ARG A 42 -4.79 -5.84 -10.19
N PHE A 43 -3.57 -5.40 -10.49
CA PHE A 43 -2.77 -4.65 -9.53
C PHE A 43 -2.84 -3.17 -9.82
N ILE A 44 -2.89 -2.38 -8.75
CA ILE A 44 -2.78 -0.93 -8.79
C ILE A 44 -1.54 -0.58 -8.01
N LEU A 45 -0.54 -0.04 -8.70
CA LEU A 45 0.69 0.42 -8.06
C LEU A 45 0.78 1.93 -8.24
N ILE A 46 1.07 2.64 -7.16
CA ILE A 46 1.19 4.10 -7.17
C ILE A 46 2.54 4.46 -6.61
N CYS A 47 3.28 5.28 -7.34
CA CYS A 47 4.60 5.75 -6.92
C CYS A 47 4.48 7.20 -6.48
N ALA A 48 5.22 7.58 -5.45
CA ALA A 48 5.33 8.96 -5.01
C ALA A 48 6.73 9.46 -5.34
N ARG A 49 6.80 10.55 -6.08
CA ARG A 49 8.08 11.19 -6.45
C ARG A 49 8.19 12.52 -5.75
N ASN A 50 9.38 12.83 -5.26
CA ASN A 50 9.63 14.10 -4.59
C ASN A 50 9.87 15.22 -5.64
N SER A 51 10.23 16.42 -5.16
CA SER A 51 10.43 17.56 -6.05
C SER A 51 11.62 17.38 -6.99
N LYS A 52 12.52 16.44 -6.68
CA LYS A 52 13.65 16.11 -7.54
C LYS A 52 13.32 14.95 -8.48
N GLN A 53 12.06 14.53 -8.55
CA GLN A 53 11.59 13.43 -9.39
C GLN A 53 12.13 12.07 -8.95
N GLU A 54 12.63 11.97 -7.72
CA GLU A 54 13.09 10.70 -7.19
C GLU A 54 11.90 9.92 -6.65
N LEU A 55 11.86 8.62 -6.94
CA LEU A 55 10.82 7.74 -6.43
C LEU A 55 11.18 7.40 -4.98
N VAL A 56 10.38 7.88 -4.02
CA VAL A 56 10.70 7.75 -2.60
C VAL A 56 9.74 6.86 -1.86
N ALA A 57 8.63 6.48 -2.48
CA ALA A 57 7.63 5.66 -1.81
C ALA A 57 6.72 5.03 -2.85
N TYR A 58 6.07 3.93 -2.47
CA TYR A 58 5.05 3.38 -3.32
C TYR A 58 4.05 2.60 -2.51
N ALA A 59 2.88 2.40 -3.07
CA ALA A 59 1.87 1.53 -2.51
C ALA A 59 1.34 0.63 -3.60
N GLY A 60 0.96 -0.58 -3.21
CA GLY A 60 0.41 -1.55 -4.13
C GLY A 60 -0.81 -2.22 -3.56
N MET A 61 -1.76 -2.51 -4.43
CA MET A 61 -2.92 -3.30 -4.06
C MET A 61 -3.36 -4.11 -5.27
N TYR A 62 -4.10 -5.18 -5.02
CA TYR A 62 -4.79 -5.88 -6.10
C TYR A 62 -6.27 -5.91 -5.77
N TYR A 63 -7.08 -6.19 -6.78
CA TYR A 63 -8.51 -6.31 -6.54
C TYR A 63 -9.07 -7.52 -7.28
N VAL A 64 -10.10 -8.09 -6.70
CA VAL A 64 -10.85 -9.22 -7.26
C VAL A 64 -12.31 -8.85 -7.14
N LEU A 65 -12.99 -8.77 -8.28
CA LEU A 65 -14.38 -8.31 -8.30
C LEU A 65 -14.46 -6.92 -7.68
N ASP A 66 -15.19 -6.75 -6.59
CA ASP A 66 -15.33 -5.45 -5.93
C ASP A 66 -14.54 -5.37 -4.61
N GLU A 67 -13.55 -6.24 -4.42
CA GLU A 67 -12.77 -6.32 -3.19
C GLU A 67 -11.33 -5.90 -3.47
N GLY A 68 -10.81 -4.97 -2.69
CA GLY A 68 -9.43 -4.51 -2.83
C GLY A 68 -8.58 -4.94 -1.64
N TYR A 69 -7.30 -5.24 -1.91
CA TYR A 69 -6.38 -5.72 -0.89
C TYR A 69 -5.05 -5.01 -1.05
N ILE A 70 -4.68 -4.19 -0.06
CA ILE A 70 -3.38 -3.52 -0.07
C ILE A 70 -2.31 -4.54 0.29
N THR A 71 -1.28 -4.62 -0.55
CA THR A 71 -0.18 -5.56 -0.33
C THR A 71 1.06 -4.87 0.22
N ASN A 72 1.31 -3.63 -0.16
CA ASN A 72 2.53 -2.92 0.22
C ASN A 72 2.24 -1.44 0.40
N VAL A 73 2.82 -0.85 1.45
CA VAL A 73 2.96 0.59 1.59
C VAL A 73 4.38 0.79 2.10
N ALA A 74 5.24 1.37 1.29
CA ALA A 74 6.65 1.46 1.60
C ALA A 74 7.16 2.86 1.33
N VAL A 75 7.89 3.42 2.30
CA VAL A 75 8.42 4.78 2.23
C VAL A 75 9.89 4.71 2.61
N LEU A 76 10.77 5.26 1.76
CA LEU A 76 12.18 5.32 2.09
C LEU A 76 12.39 6.05 3.42
N PRO A 77 13.40 5.63 4.22
CA PRO A 77 13.59 6.26 5.53
C PRO A 77 13.71 7.78 5.49
N GLU A 78 14.38 8.32 4.47
CA GLU A 78 14.57 9.76 4.38
C GLU A 78 13.29 10.51 4.02
N ALA A 79 12.24 9.82 3.58
CA ALA A 79 10.98 10.45 3.21
C ALA A 79 9.89 10.20 4.24
N ARG A 80 10.20 9.52 5.35
CA ARG A 80 9.20 9.23 6.36
C ARG A 80 8.82 10.49 7.12
N ARG A 81 7.60 10.50 7.63
CA ARG A 81 7.01 11.63 8.37
C ARG A 81 6.84 12.87 7.52
N LEU A 82 6.85 12.71 6.19
CA LEU A 82 6.63 13.81 5.26
C LEU A 82 5.36 13.56 4.44
N HIS A 83 4.45 12.76 4.97
CA HIS A 83 3.12 12.52 4.43
C HIS A 83 3.08 11.77 3.10
N ALA A 84 4.17 11.09 2.72
CA ALA A 84 4.17 10.31 1.48
C ALA A 84 3.15 9.17 1.56
N ALA A 85 3.10 8.47 2.71
CA ALA A 85 2.15 7.39 2.89
C ALA A 85 0.72 7.92 2.86
N ASP A 86 0.46 9.08 3.45
CA ASP A 86 -0.86 9.69 3.41
C ASP A 86 -1.30 9.95 1.97
N ALA A 87 -0.40 10.51 1.15
CA ALA A 87 -0.72 10.79 -0.24
C ALA A 87 -1.04 9.50 -1.00
N LEU A 88 -0.26 8.45 -0.75
CA LEU A 88 -0.48 7.15 -1.40
C LEU A 88 -1.82 6.56 -0.99
N MET A 89 -2.15 6.61 0.30
CA MET A 89 -3.41 6.06 0.79
C MET A 89 -4.60 6.78 0.18
N GLU A 90 -4.53 8.11 0.08
CA GLU A 90 -5.60 8.88 -0.51
C GLU A 90 -5.79 8.53 -1.98
N LYS A 91 -4.68 8.35 -2.71
CA LYS A 91 -4.78 8.01 -4.13
C LYS A 91 -5.32 6.60 -4.34
N LEU A 92 -4.90 5.64 -3.53
CA LEU A 92 -5.44 4.29 -3.60
C LEU A 92 -6.94 4.30 -3.38
N GLU A 93 -7.39 5.04 -2.38
CA GLU A 93 -8.82 5.11 -2.10
C GLU A 93 -9.57 5.73 -3.28
N GLN A 94 -9.04 6.83 -3.83
CA GLN A 94 -9.67 7.48 -4.96
C GLN A 94 -9.83 6.52 -6.14
N MET A 95 -8.76 5.80 -6.47
CA MET A 95 -8.80 4.87 -7.59
C MET A 95 -9.74 3.69 -7.32
N SER A 96 -9.79 3.26 -6.06
CA SER A 96 -10.68 2.16 -5.69
C SER A 96 -12.15 2.56 -5.82
N VAL A 97 -12.48 3.79 -5.40
CA VAL A 97 -13.84 4.30 -5.56
C VAL A 97 -14.20 4.39 -7.04
N GLU A 98 -13.27 4.87 -7.86
CA GLU A 98 -13.50 4.99 -9.29
C GLU A 98 -13.73 3.64 -9.95
N LYS A 99 -13.12 2.59 -9.42
CA LYS A 99 -13.31 1.24 -9.95
C LYS A 99 -14.56 0.54 -9.39
N GLY A 100 -15.24 1.18 -8.46
CA GLY A 100 -16.46 0.62 -7.89
C GLY A 100 -16.19 -0.46 -6.83
N LEU A 101 -15.03 -0.44 -6.19
CA LEU A 101 -14.75 -1.41 -5.15
C LEU A 101 -15.59 -1.11 -3.92
N SER A 102 -16.02 -2.18 -3.24
CA SER A 102 -16.85 -2.06 -2.05
C SER A 102 -16.03 -1.78 -0.80
N PHE A 103 -14.83 -2.33 -0.75
CA PHE A 103 -13.97 -2.13 0.42
C PHE A 103 -12.52 -2.35 0.03
N ILE A 104 -11.63 -1.86 0.90
CA ILE A 104 -10.20 -2.16 0.85
C ILE A 104 -9.82 -2.80 2.17
N SER A 105 -9.05 -3.88 2.11
CA SER A 105 -8.59 -4.58 3.31
C SER A 105 -7.08 -4.74 3.25
N LEU A 106 -6.48 -5.00 4.40
CA LEU A 106 -5.04 -5.21 4.51
C LEU A 106 -4.73 -6.02 5.74
N GLU A 107 -3.51 -6.56 5.81
CA GLU A 107 -2.99 -7.19 7.00
C GLU A 107 -1.77 -6.41 7.47
N VAL A 108 -1.66 -6.24 8.79
CA VAL A 108 -0.55 -5.49 9.38
C VAL A 108 -0.15 -6.20 10.68
N ARG A 109 1.17 -6.22 10.97
CA ARG A 109 1.63 -6.79 12.25
C ARG A 109 0.99 -6.03 13.40
N GLU A 110 0.50 -6.76 14.39
CA GLU A 110 -0.17 -6.08 15.50
C GLU A 110 0.77 -5.19 16.31
N SER A 111 2.08 -5.41 16.21
CA SER A 111 3.06 -4.55 16.88
C SER A 111 3.43 -3.32 16.07
N ASN A 112 2.98 -3.22 14.83
CA ASN A 112 3.37 -2.11 13.94
C ASN A 112 2.47 -0.90 14.20
N THR A 113 2.69 -0.25 15.34
CA THR A 113 1.87 0.87 15.76
C THR A 113 1.84 2.02 14.76
N PRO A 114 2.97 2.44 14.16
CA PRO A 114 2.90 3.52 13.18
C PRO A 114 2.02 3.21 11.98
N ALA A 115 2.09 1.98 11.47
CA ALA A 115 1.27 1.60 10.34
C ALA A 115 -0.21 1.54 10.72
N ILE A 116 -0.50 0.95 11.88
CA ILE A 116 -1.89 0.87 12.36
C ILE A 116 -2.47 2.28 12.49
N SER A 117 -1.69 3.21 13.06
CA SER A 117 -2.15 4.59 13.22
C SER A 117 -2.42 5.24 11.86
N LEU A 118 -1.56 4.99 10.88
CA LEU A 118 -1.77 5.50 9.53
C LEU A 118 -3.09 4.99 8.96
N TYR A 119 -3.33 3.69 9.07
CA TYR A 119 -4.55 3.12 8.51
C TYR A 119 -5.78 3.61 9.23
N GLU A 120 -5.73 3.71 10.56
CA GLU A 120 -6.85 4.26 11.32
C GLU A 120 -7.15 5.70 10.93
N LYS A 121 -6.11 6.48 10.72
CA LYS A 121 -6.26 7.87 10.29
C LYS A 121 -7.03 7.95 8.96
N HIS A 122 -6.84 6.96 8.11
CA HIS A 122 -7.51 6.94 6.80
C HIS A 122 -8.82 6.17 6.82
N GLY A 123 -9.32 5.83 8.01
CA GLY A 123 -10.65 5.27 8.14
C GLY A 123 -10.74 3.76 8.17
N TYR A 124 -9.59 3.09 8.26
CA TYR A 124 -9.58 1.62 8.36
C TYR A 124 -9.87 1.23 9.80
N LYS A 125 -10.58 0.12 9.97
CA LYS A 125 -10.93 -0.41 11.28
C LYS A 125 -10.55 -1.88 11.35
N THR A 126 -10.15 -2.32 12.53
CA THR A 126 -9.81 -3.72 12.73
C THR A 126 -11.06 -4.57 12.57
N ALA A 127 -11.00 -5.53 11.66
CA ALA A 127 -12.11 -6.44 11.37
C ALA A 127 -11.84 -7.85 11.84
N GLY A 128 -10.58 -8.18 12.16
CA GLY A 128 -10.24 -9.52 12.60
C GLY A 128 -8.77 -9.66 12.88
N ILE A 129 -8.37 -10.85 13.27
CA ILE A 129 -6.99 -11.18 13.58
C ILE A 129 -6.65 -12.50 12.88
N ARG A 130 -5.51 -12.55 12.19
CA ARG A 130 -4.95 -13.81 11.68
C ARG A 130 -3.85 -14.22 12.63
N LYS A 131 -4.12 -15.28 13.39
CA LYS A 131 -3.19 -15.74 14.41
C LYS A 131 -1.95 -16.31 13.75
N ASP A 132 -0.77 -15.94 14.26
CA ASP A 132 0.51 -16.47 13.81
C ASP A 132 0.74 -16.33 12.31
N TYR A 133 0.23 -15.25 11.72
CA TYR A 133 0.32 -15.02 10.27
C TYR A 133 1.75 -14.75 9.81
N TYR A 134 2.50 -13.96 10.60
CA TYR A 134 3.90 -13.64 10.28
C TYR A 134 4.83 -14.60 10.98
N GLN A 135 5.96 -14.91 10.36
CA GLN A 135 6.84 -15.93 10.87
C GLN A 135 8.23 -15.44 11.33
N ALA A 136 8.69 -14.30 10.85
CA ALA A 136 10.04 -13.84 11.17
C ALA A 136 10.01 -12.37 11.54
N PRO A 137 9.72 -12.03 12.79
CA PRO A 137 9.32 -12.89 13.91
C PRO A 137 7.88 -13.35 13.83
N LYS A 138 7.55 -14.39 14.58
CA LYS A 138 6.19 -14.90 14.64
C LYS A 138 5.28 -13.90 15.33
N GLU A 139 4.20 -13.58 14.68
CA GLU A 139 3.31 -12.53 15.18
C GLU A 139 1.95 -12.62 14.51
N ASN A 140 0.92 -12.15 15.21
CA ASN A 140 -0.41 -12.06 14.62
C ASN A 140 -0.49 -10.89 13.64
N ALA A 141 -1.39 -11.00 12.69
CA ALA A 141 -1.77 -9.90 11.82
C ALA A 141 -3.12 -9.38 12.24
N LEU A 142 -3.25 -8.05 12.27
CA LEU A 142 -4.57 -7.44 12.31
C LEU A 142 -5.08 -7.34 10.88
N ILE A 143 -6.34 -7.68 10.68
CA ILE A 143 -7.02 -7.44 9.40
C ILE A 143 -7.75 -6.12 9.58
N MET A 144 -7.39 -5.14 8.74
CA MET A 144 -8.03 -3.83 8.81
C MET A 144 -8.75 -3.56 7.50
N THR A 145 -9.94 -3.00 7.60
CA THR A 145 -10.81 -2.83 6.43
C THR A 145 -11.45 -1.46 6.46
N LYS A 146 -11.56 -0.87 5.28
CA LYS A 146 -12.31 0.36 5.08
C LYS A 146 -13.39 0.11 4.03
N LYS A 147 -14.62 0.39 4.39
CA LYS A 147 -15.74 0.33 3.44
C LYS A 147 -15.73 1.57 2.57
N LEU A 148 -15.92 1.38 1.28
CA LEU A 148 -15.91 2.48 0.32
C LEU A 148 -17.31 2.84 -0.15
N SER A 149 -18.18 1.83 -0.29
CA SER A 149 -19.55 2.09 -0.72
C SER A 149 -20.44 1.97 0.49
N GLU A 150 -21.41 2.87 0.57
CA GLU A 150 -22.38 2.81 1.64
C GLU A 150 -23.48 1.84 1.28
N GLU A 151 -23.96 1.16 2.31
CA GLU A 151 -25.08 0.27 2.12
C GLU A 151 -26.32 1.11 1.82
N LYS A 152 -26.97 0.78 0.74
CA LYS A 152 -28.24 1.43 0.39
C LYS A 152 -29.34 0.56 0.92
N ASN A 153 -29.99 1.03 1.92
CA ASN A 153 -30.98 0.18 2.58
C ASN A 153 -32.39 0.63 2.31
#